data_de445ad30f876540356ab69023228637
#
_entry.id   de445ad30f876540356ab69023228637
#
_cell.length_a   1.000
_cell.length_b   1.000
_cell.length_c   1.000
_cell.angle_alpha   90.00
_cell.angle_beta   90.00
_cell.angle_gamma   90.00
#
_symmetry.space_group_name_H-M   'P 1'
#
loop_
_entity.id
_entity.type
_entity.pdbx_description
1 polymer ?
#
loop_
_entity_poly.entity_id
_entity_poly.type
_entity_poly.pdbx_seq_one_letter_code
_entity_poly.pdbx_strand_id
1 'polypeptide(L)'
;MDNRERIIRLWFDMWLTKKDLGISDIFSNNAIYIESWGPEYHGIKKIILWFEEWNTRGTVLQWDIKQFFHKDNQTIVEWYFKNKMD
;
A
#
# COMPACT_ATOMS: atom_id res chain seq x y z
N MET A 1 -6.00 -6.36 17.94
CA MET A 1 -5.06 -6.13 16.82
C MET A 1 -4.69 -4.65 16.78
N ASP A 2 -3.43 -4.35 16.58
CA ASP A 2 -2.96 -2.98 16.45
C ASP A 2 -3.59 -2.34 15.21
N ASN A 3 -4.07 -1.10 15.34
CA ASN A 3 -4.72 -0.39 14.23
C ASN A 3 -3.77 -0.18 13.04
N ARG A 4 -2.48 0.02 13.30
CA ARG A 4 -1.48 0.17 12.23
C ARG A 4 -1.36 -1.10 11.41
N GLU A 5 -1.38 -2.26 12.05
CA GLU A 5 -1.31 -3.54 11.34
C GLU A 5 -2.57 -3.78 10.51
N ARG A 6 -3.73 -3.43 11.05
CA ARG A 6 -5.01 -3.55 10.32
C ARG A 6 -5.00 -2.69 9.05
N ILE A 7 -4.52 -1.46 9.16
CA ILE A 7 -4.43 -0.52 8.03
C ILE A 7 -3.49 -1.05 6.95
N ILE A 8 -2.33 -1.58 7.36
CA ILE A 8 -1.36 -2.13 6.42
C ILE A 8 -1.92 -3.36 5.71
N ARG A 9 -2.58 -4.25 6.44
CA ARG A 9 -3.21 -5.43 5.84
C ARG A 9 -4.29 -5.03 4.85
N LEU A 10 -5.09 -4.03 5.17
CA LEU A 10 -6.13 -3.51 4.27
C LEU A 10 -5.51 -2.95 2.99
N TRP A 11 -4.42 -2.20 3.12
CA TRP A 11 -3.70 -1.65 1.96
C TRP A 11 -3.23 -2.76 1.03
N PHE A 12 -2.64 -3.82 1.56
CA PHE A 12 -2.19 -4.95 0.76
C PHE A 12 -3.36 -5.68 0.10
N ASP A 13 -4.48 -5.82 0.80
CA ASP A 13 -5.68 -6.43 0.25
C ASP A 13 -6.25 -5.64 -0.92
N MET A 14 -6.16 -4.32 -0.91
CA MET A 14 -6.60 -3.49 -2.02
C MET A 14 -5.84 -3.82 -3.30
N TRP A 15 -4.53 -4.04 -3.20
CA TRP A 15 -3.70 -4.39 -4.34
C TRP A 15 -3.98 -5.81 -4.83
N LEU A 16 -4.16 -6.74 -3.91
CA LEU A 16 -4.45 -8.13 -4.27
C LEU A 16 -5.81 -8.28 -4.95
N THR A 17 -6.78 -7.46 -4.57
CA THR A 17 -8.15 -7.51 -5.13
C THR A 17 -8.38 -6.49 -6.24
N LYS A 18 -7.45 -5.57 -6.46
CA LYS A 18 -7.59 -4.44 -7.40
C LYS A 18 -8.78 -3.54 -7.06
N LYS A 19 -9.09 -3.40 -5.77
CA LYS A 19 -10.23 -2.62 -5.31
C LYS A 19 -9.80 -1.59 -4.28
N ASP A 20 -10.29 -0.36 -4.44
CA ASP A 20 -10.19 0.66 -3.42
C ASP A 20 -11.18 0.34 -2.31
N LEU A 21 -10.69 -0.16 -1.20
CA LEU A 21 -11.48 -0.53 -0.03
C LEU A 21 -11.43 0.56 1.04
N GLY A 22 -11.06 1.78 0.65
CA GLY A 22 -11.00 2.92 1.55
C GLY A 22 -9.62 3.56 1.63
N ILE A 23 -8.97 3.83 0.49
CA ILE A 23 -7.67 4.50 0.46
C ILE A 23 -7.73 5.82 1.23
N SER A 24 -8.80 6.60 1.03
CA SER A 24 -8.95 7.89 1.70
C SER A 24 -9.20 7.76 3.20
N ASP A 25 -9.51 6.57 3.69
CA ASP A 25 -9.71 6.32 5.12
C ASP A 25 -8.43 5.93 5.84
N ILE A 26 -7.42 5.43 5.11
CA ILE A 26 -6.18 4.96 5.72
C ILE A 26 -5.00 5.91 5.51
N PHE A 27 -5.05 6.78 4.50
CA PHE A 27 -4.03 7.79 4.25
C PHE A 27 -4.57 9.18 4.54
N SER A 28 -3.75 10.03 5.14
CA SER A 28 -4.11 11.43 5.33
C SER A 28 -4.10 12.16 3.99
N ASN A 29 -4.80 13.30 3.92
CA ASN A 29 -4.88 14.09 2.67
C ASN A 29 -3.52 14.52 2.13
N ASN A 30 -2.55 14.71 3.02
CA ASN A 30 -1.19 15.12 2.65
C ASN A 30 -0.17 14.01 2.79
N ALA A 31 -0.60 12.75 2.78
CA ALA A 31 0.32 11.62 2.85
C ALA A 31 1.29 11.62 1.68
N ILE A 32 2.48 11.12 1.93
CA ILE A 32 3.50 10.93 0.90
C ILE A 32 3.80 9.44 0.82
N TYR A 33 3.68 8.89 -0.37
CA TYR A 33 4.01 7.47 -0.62
C TYR A 33 5.25 7.42 -1.51
N ILE A 34 6.24 6.67 -1.06
CA ILE A 34 7.52 6.57 -1.77
C ILE A 34 7.76 5.10 -2.11
N GLU A 35 7.92 4.80 -3.40
CA GLU A 35 8.28 3.45 -3.83
C GLU A 35 9.78 3.25 -3.63
N SER A 36 10.18 2.00 -3.36
CA SER A 36 11.56 1.67 -3.03
C SER A 36 12.57 2.01 -4.13
N TRP A 37 12.10 2.14 -5.37
CA TRP A 37 12.97 2.42 -6.52
C TRP A 37 12.94 3.90 -6.94
N GLY A 38 12.26 4.77 -6.18
CA GLY A 38 12.37 6.20 -6.32
C GLY A 38 11.12 7.04 -6.47
N PRO A 39 10.08 6.62 -7.24
CA PRO A 39 8.90 7.46 -7.46
C PRO A 39 8.20 7.83 -6.16
N GLU A 40 7.70 9.07 -6.10
CA GLU A 40 6.98 9.60 -4.96
C GLU A 40 5.62 10.11 -5.39
N TYR A 41 4.63 9.90 -4.53
CA TYR A 41 3.26 10.36 -4.75
C TYR A 41 2.87 11.24 -3.57
N HIS A 42 2.68 12.54 -3.85
CA HIS A 42 2.39 13.54 -2.82
C HIS A 42 0.91 13.84 -2.78
N GLY A 43 0.28 13.51 -1.66
CA GLY A 43 -1.15 13.73 -1.42
C GLY A 43 -2.01 12.54 -1.82
N ILE A 44 -3.16 12.45 -1.17
CA ILE A 44 -4.09 11.32 -1.33
C ILE A 44 -4.57 11.15 -2.78
N LYS A 45 -4.79 12.25 -3.49
CA LYS A 45 -5.27 12.19 -4.89
C LYS A 45 -4.25 11.51 -5.80
N LYS A 46 -2.97 11.81 -5.62
CA LYS A 46 -1.90 11.19 -6.40
C LYS A 46 -1.76 9.71 -6.08
N ILE A 47 -1.91 9.34 -4.82
CA ILE A 47 -1.84 7.95 -4.39
C ILE A 47 -2.98 7.15 -5.02
N ILE A 48 -4.20 7.67 -5.00
CA ILE A 48 -5.36 7.02 -5.60
C ILE A 48 -5.19 6.87 -7.12
N LEU A 49 -4.74 7.93 -7.79
CA LEU A 49 -4.52 7.91 -9.22
C LEU A 49 -3.49 6.86 -9.62
N TRP A 50 -2.37 6.81 -8.89
CA TRP A 50 -1.34 5.80 -9.11
C TRP A 50 -1.88 4.39 -8.90
N PHE A 51 -2.64 4.16 -7.83
CA PHE A 51 -3.25 2.87 -7.54
C PHE A 51 -4.15 2.42 -8.72
N GLU A 52 -5.03 3.30 -9.18
CA GLU A 52 -5.94 2.98 -10.28
C GLU A 52 -5.19 2.69 -11.57
N GLU A 53 -4.24 3.55 -11.93
CA GLU A 53 -3.48 3.41 -13.17
C GLU A 53 -2.62 2.16 -13.17
N TRP A 54 -1.90 1.89 -12.09
CA TRP A 54 -1.03 0.72 -12.00
C TRP A 54 -1.83 -0.58 -12.18
N ASN A 55 -3.01 -0.64 -11.58
CA ASN A 55 -3.84 -1.85 -11.61
C ASN A 55 -4.53 -2.08 -12.95
N THR A 56 -4.44 -1.14 -13.89
CA THR A 56 -4.88 -1.39 -15.28
C THR A 56 -3.84 -2.17 -16.08
N ARG A 57 -2.57 -2.17 -15.64
CA ARG A 57 -1.46 -2.76 -16.38
C ARG A 57 -0.75 -3.87 -15.62
N GLY A 58 -0.86 -3.88 -14.32
CA GLY A 58 -0.17 -4.83 -13.47
C GLY A 58 -1.12 -5.60 -12.59
N THR A 59 -0.63 -6.72 -12.07
CA THR A 59 -1.35 -7.56 -11.11
C THR A 59 -0.42 -7.93 -9.98
N VAL A 60 -0.82 -7.65 -8.75
CA VAL A 60 -0.12 -8.14 -7.56
C VAL A 60 -0.57 -9.57 -7.33
N LEU A 61 0.35 -10.52 -7.49
CA LEU A 61 0.05 -11.94 -7.37
C LEU A 61 0.10 -12.40 -5.93
N GLN A 62 1.00 -11.80 -5.14
CA GLN A 62 1.22 -12.21 -3.76
C GLN A 62 1.84 -11.04 -2.99
N TRP A 63 1.34 -10.80 -1.78
CA TRP A 63 1.90 -9.80 -0.88
C TRP A 63 1.67 -10.28 0.54
N ASP A 64 2.59 -11.09 1.04
CA ASP A 64 2.48 -11.73 2.34
C ASP A 64 3.27 -10.96 3.38
N ILE A 65 2.65 -10.71 4.52
CA ILE A 65 3.30 -10.08 5.65
C ILE A 65 3.99 -11.17 6.47
N LYS A 66 5.29 -11.01 6.69
CA LYS A 66 6.06 -11.93 7.53
C LYS A 66 6.02 -11.46 8.98
N GLN A 67 6.30 -10.19 9.23
CA GLN A 67 6.25 -9.64 10.58
C GLN A 67 6.23 -8.11 10.54
N PHE A 68 5.80 -7.54 11.66
CA PHE A 68 5.79 -6.09 11.88
C PHE A 68 6.80 -5.73 12.96
N PHE A 69 7.39 -4.54 12.81
CA PHE A 69 8.23 -3.92 13.83
C PHE A 69 7.68 -2.54 14.10
N HIS A 70 7.38 -2.23 15.35
CA HIS A 70 6.86 -0.93 15.77
C HIS A 70 7.87 -0.20 16.62
N LYS A 71 8.07 1.08 16.34
CA LYS A 71 8.87 1.95 17.17
C LYS A 71 8.26 3.35 17.15
N ASP A 72 7.79 3.82 18.31
CA ASP A 72 7.13 5.11 18.45
C ASP A 72 5.94 5.21 17.48
N ASN A 73 5.95 6.19 16.56
CA ASN A 73 4.91 6.36 15.56
C ASN A 73 5.27 5.73 14.21
N GLN A 74 6.27 4.85 14.19
CA GLN A 74 6.74 4.20 12.96
C GLN A 74 6.42 2.71 12.97
N THR A 75 6.14 2.16 11.81
CA THR A 75 5.94 0.73 11.62
C THR A 75 6.73 0.27 10.42
N ILE A 76 7.51 -0.79 10.61
CA ILE A 76 8.26 -1.45 9.54
C ILE A 76 7.61 -2.79 9.30
N VAL A 77 7.42 -3.14 8.04
CA VAL A 77 6.81 -4.41 7.63
C VAL A 77 7.80 -5.19 6.81
N GLU A 78 8.03 -6.43 7.20
CA GLU A 78 8.79 -7.37 6.38
C GLU A 78 7.78 -8.19 5.59
N TRP A 79 7.97 -8.29 4.26
CA TRP A 79 7.02 -8.98 3.42
C TRP A 79 7.68 -9.77 2.30
N TYR A 80 6.87 -10.63 1.69
CA TYR A 80 7.17 -11.28 0.42
C TYR A 80 6.22 -10.70 -0.63
N PHE A 81 6.75 -10.29 -1.78
CA PHE A 81 5.96 -9.61 -2.82
C PHE A 81 6.24 -10.23 -4.19
N LYS A 82 5.18 -10.39 -4.97
CA LYS A 82 5.28 -10.89 -6.33
C LYS A 82 4.23 -10.22 -7.21
N ASN A 83 4.63 -9.77 -8.38
CA ASN A 83 3.71 -9.13 -9.32
C ASN A 83 4.07 -9.51 -10.75
N LYS A 84 3.16 -9.19 -11.67
CA LYS A 84 3.44 -9.23 -13.10
C LYS A 84 2.89 -7.97 -13.75
N MET A 85 3.54 -7.53 -14.84
CA MET A 85 3.09 -6.40 -15.66
C MET A 85 2.65 -6.93 -17.01
N ASP A 86 1.57 -6.39 -17.51
CA ASP A 86 1.05 -6.72 -18.85
C ASP A 86 1.77 -5.93 -19.93
#